data_ce334f86c423dcd1b84f2d3c182e75f4
#
_entry.id   ce334f86c423dcd1b84f2d3c182e75f4
#
_cell.length_a   1.000
_cell.length_b   1.000
_cell.length_c   1.000
_cell.angle_alpha   90.00
_cell.angle_beta   90.00
_cell.angle_gamma   90.00
#
_symmetry.space_group_name_H-M   'P 1'
#
loop_
_entity.id
_entity.type
_entity.pdbx_description
1 polymer ?
#
loop_
_entity_poly.entity_id
_entity_poly.type
_entity_poly.pdbx_seq_one_letter_code
_entity_poly.pdbx_strand_id
1 'polypeptide(L)'
;MKQVIYLSGGNGMVGKNILDHVDSKKYKILAPRKSDLNLLKHSDVESFITNNKPDLIIHAAGVVGGIEANISQPVKFFVENIQMGINILKASKSNKVKKIINLSSSCMYPRNSEKALTEEQILTGELEPTNEGYAIAKCAITKLCEYINKEDNSLSYKSVIPCNLYGKYDNFDPSSSHMIPGVIRKMHEAKINNLKSVDIWGDGSARREFMYTADLADFIFYSIKNFEKMPQNINVGIGLDYSINEYYKTIANVIGFKGKFNNDLSKPVGMKRKLIDIKRLNKFGWSHKTSLEIGVKKTYKYFLEIKQK
;
A
#
# COMPACT_ATOMS: atom_id res chain seq x y z
N MET A 1 -9.63 22.00 20.56
CA MET A 1 -8.53 20.99 20.63
C MET A 1 -8.34 20.36 19.24
N LYS A 2 -7.11 19.92 18.87
CA LYS A 2 -6.92 19.17 17.63
C LYS A 2 -7.52 17.78 17.75
N GLN A 3 -8.15 17.29 16.69
CA GLN A 3 -8.60 15.90 16.58
C GLN A 3 -7.42 14.94 16.76
N VAL A 4 -7.61 13.89 17.56
CA VAL A 4 -6.59 12.87 17.86
C VAL A 4 -6.72 11.73 16.87
N ILE A 5 -5.66 11.47 16.10
CA ILE A 5 -5.59 10.37 15.15
C ILE A 5 -4.57 9.35 15.64
N TYR A 6 -4.97 8.09 15.75
CA TYR A 6 -4.03 7.00 15.92
C TYR A 6 -3.64 6.44 14.54
N LEU A 7 -2.36 6.50 14.20
CA LEU A 7 -1.79 5.95 12.97
C LEU A 7 -0.96 4.71 13.31
N SER A 8 -1.49 3.52 13.06
CA SER A 8 -0.67 2.32 13.13
C SER A 8 0.21 2.20 11.87
N GLY A 9 1.43 1.70 12.03
CA GLY A 9 2.37 1.58 10.90
C GLY A 9 3.05 2.90 10.51
N GLY A 10 3.12 3.88 11.43
CA GLY A 10 3.75 5.20 11.19
C GLY A 10 5.20 5.15 10.71
N ASN A 11 5.93 4.06 10.98
CA ASN A 11 7.33 3.88 10.53
C ASN A 11 7.47 3.27 9.12
N GLY A 12 6.39 2.76 8.52
CA GLY A 12 6.37 2.23 7.16
C GLY A 12 6.33 3.34 6.09
N MET A 13 6.48 2.95 4.83
CA MET A 13 6.45 3.88 3.70
C MET A 13 5.20 4.77 3.71
N VAL A 14 4.02 4.17 3.79
CA VAL A 14 2.74 4.92 3.81
C VAL A 14 2.63 5.80 5.04
N GLY A 15 2.92 5.25 6.23
CA GLY A 15 2.81 5.99 7.49
C GLY A 15 3.72 7.23 7.54
N LYS A 16 4.96 7.11 7.08
CA LYS A 16 5.89 8.24 6.99
C LYS A 16 5.42 9.31 6.01
N ASN A 17 4.86 8.92 4.85
CA ASN A 17 4.29 9.88 3.90
C ASN A 17 3.06 10.59 4.49
N ILE A 18 2.22 9.91 5.29
CA ILE A 18 1.12 10.55 6.03
C ILE A 18 1.67 11.56 7.04
N LEU A 19 2.71 11.21 7.80
CA LEU A 19 3.33 12.12 8.78
C LEU A 19 4.02 13.33 8.12
N ASP A 20 4.62 13.15 6.95
CA ASP A 20 5.26 14.22 6.16
C ASP A 20 4.25 15.16 5.48
N HIS A 21 3.00 14.75 5.32
CA HIS A 21 2.00 15.54 4.60
C HIS A 21 1.69 16.84 5.34
N VAL A 22 1.52 17.95 4.59
CA VAL A 22 1.29 19.29 5.16
C VAL A 22 0.08 19.34 6.12
N ASP A 23 -0.97 18.60 5.80
CA ASP A 23 -2.19 18.53 6.61
C ASP A 23 -2.01 17.76 7.93
N SER A 24 -0.94 16.98 8.10
CA SER A 24 -0.65 16.25 9.35
C SER A 24 -0.59 17.20 10.55
N LYS A 25 -0.09 18.40 10.34
CA LYS A 25 0.05 19.45 11.37
C LYS A 25 -1.30 19.94 11.93
N LYS A 26 -2.41 19.69 11.23
CA LYS A 26 -3.77 20.05 11.67
C LYS A 26 -4.31 19.14 12.77
N TYR A 27 -3.71 17.96 12.95
CA TYR A 27 -4.15 16.90 13.85
C TYR A 27 -3.11 16.62 14.93
N LYS A 28 -3.53 15.94 16.01
CA LYS A 28 -2.63 15.29 16.95
C LYS A 28 -2.48 13.82 16.53
N ILE A 29 -1.41 13.51 15.79
CA ILE A 29 -1.19 12.15 15.29
C ILE A 29 -0.32 11.37 16.27
N LEU A 30 -0.85 10.26 16.79
CA LEU A 30 -0.15 9.29 17.62
C LEU A 30 0.30 8.14 16.72
N ALA A 31 1.61 7.99 16.54
CA ALA A 31 2.21 6.98 15.65
C ALA A 31 3.29 6.18 16.41
N PRO A 32 2.91 5.32 17.37
CA PRO A 32 3.87 4.56 18.17
C PRO A 32 4.72 3.64 17.30
N ARG A 33 5.97 3.43 17.71
CA ARG A 33 6.88 2.47 17.09
C ARG A 33 6.49 1.04 17.51
N LYS A 34 6.98 0.04 16.76
CA LYS A 34 6.78 -1.38 17.11
C LYS A 34 7.34 -1.73 18.50
N SER A 35 8.40 -1.03 18.95
CA SER A 35 8.95 -1.15 20.32
C SER A 35 8.00 -0.63 21.38
N ASP A 36 7.18 0.36 21.07
CA ASP A 36 6.34 1.08 22.03
C ASP A 36 4.91 0.47 22.09
N LEU A 37 4.48 -0.16 20.99
CA LEU A 37 3.18 -0.81 20.86
C LEU A 37 3.26 -2.06 19.99
N ASN A 38 3.07 -3.24 20.62
CA ASN A 38 3.02 -4.50 19.90
C ASN A 38 1.61 -4.80 19.40
N LEU A 39 1.37 -4.60 18.08
CA LEU A 39 0.06 -4.83 17.46
C LEU A 39 -0.40 -6.30 17.47
N LEU A 40 0.51 -7.25 17.70
CA LEU A 40 0.19 -8.68 17.79
C LEU A 40 -0.38 -9.06 19.18
N LYS A 41 -0.27 -8.18 20.17
CA LYS A 41 -0.84 -8.37 21.51
C LYS A 41 -2.09 -7.51 21.67
N HIS A 42 -3.24 -8.17 21.84
CA HIS A 42 -4.52 -7.47 22.00
C HIS A 42 -4.53 -6.53 23.20
N SER A 43 -4.01 -6.98 24.36
CA SER A 43 -3.93 -6.17 25.58
C SER A 43 -3.18 -4.85 25.41
N ASP A 44 -2.08 -4.87 24.63
CA ASP A 44 -1.28 -3.67 24.39
C ASP A 44 -2.08 -2.67 23.54
N VAL A 45 -2.76 -3.16 22.49
CA VAL A 45 -3.60 -2.35 21.60
C VAL A 45 -4.81 -1.79 22.34
N GLU A 46 -5.49 -2.61 23.13
CA GLU A 46 -6.63 -2.22 23.98
C GLU A 46 -6.24 -1.10 24.95
N SER A 47 -5.16 -1.32 25.72
CA SER A 47 -4.65 -0.32 26.67
C SER A 47 -4.26 0.99 25.96
N PHE A 48 -3.61 0.90 24.81
CA PHE A 48 -3.21 2.09 24.05
C PHE A 48 -4.43 2.92 23.59
N ILE A 49 -5.46 2.26 23.04
CA ILE A 49 -6.68 2.93 22.58
C ILE A 49 -7.47 3.51 23.77
N THR A 50 -7.62 2.76 24.86
CA THR A 50 -8.31 3.19 26.08
C THR A 50 -7.68 4.47 26.68
N ASN A 51 -6.34 4.50 26.76
CA ASN A 51 -5.62 5.60 27.36
C ASN A 51 -5.57 6.85 26.49
N ASN A 52 -5.52 6.69 25.17
CA ASN A 52 -5.35 7.79 24.23
C ASN A 52 -6.66 8.31 23.60
N LYS A 53 -7.74 7.54 23.62
CA LYS A 53 -9.09 7.86 23.12
C LYS A 53 -9.08 8.56 21.76
N PRO A 54 -8.52 7.91 20.71
CA PRO A 54 -8.43 8.55 19.39
C PRO A 54 -9.82 8.79 18.79
N ASP A 55 -10.00 9.94 18.13
CA ASP A 55 -11.22 10.26 17.40
C ASP A 55 -11.34 9.48 16.08
N LEU A 56 -10.18 9.11 15.50
CA LEU A 56 -10.07 8.36 14.25
C LEU A 56 -8.82 7.48 14.29
N ILE A 57 -8.91 6.27 13.74
CA ILE A 57 -7.75 5.40 13.54
C ILE A 57 -7.47 5.22 12.05
N ILE A 58 -6.19 5.34 11.67
CA ILE A 58 -5.68 4.95 10.35
C ILE A 58 -4.86 3.68 10.55
N HIS A 59 -5.40 2.54 10.08
CA HIS A 59 -4.69 1.27 10.16
C HIS A 59 -3.85 1.05 8.89
N ALA A 60 -2.60 1.50 8.93
CA ALA A 60 -1.61 1.36 7.85
C ALA A 60 -0.52 0.32 8.16
N ALA A 61 -0.55 -0.31 9.33
CA ALA A 61 0.38 -1.37 9.65
C ALA A 61 0.12 -2.62 8.82
N GLY A 62 1.21 -3.29 8.44
CA GLY A 62 1.15 -4.56 7.73
C GLY A 62 2.54 -5.14 7.51
N VAL A 63 2.63 -6.46 7.46
CA VAL A 63 3.79 -7.18 6.95
C VAL A 63 3.64 -7.20 5.42
N VAL A 64 4.52 -6.50 4.72
CA VAL A 64 4.49 -6.36 3.27
C VAL A 64 5.84 -6.70 2.66
N GLY A 65 5.85 -7.15 1.41
CA GLY A 65 7.07 -7.50 0.70
C GLY A 65 6.80 -7.91 -0.75
N GLY A 66 7.87 -8.10 -1.51
CA GLY A 66 7.81 -8.59 -2.90
C GLY A 66 7.33 -10.04 -3.01
N ILE A 67 7.29 -10.56 -4.23
CA ILE A 67 6.83 -11.93 -4.54
C ILE A 67 7.63 -12.97 -3.77
N GLU A 68 8.97 -12.89 -3.78
CA GLU A 68 9.84 -13.86 -3.09
C GLU A 68 9.60 -13.91 -1.58
N ALA A 69 9.42 -12.76 -0.93
CA ALA A 69 9.13 -12.69 0.49
C ALA A 69 7.78 -13.32 0.84
N ASN A 70 6.76 -13.11 0.00
CA ASN A 70 5.44 -13.72 0.20
C ASN A 70 5.48 -15.24 0.02
N ILE A 71 6.17 -15.75 -1.01
CA ILE A 71 6.33 -17.19 -1.27
C ILE A 71 7.11 -17.86 -0.13
N SER A 72 8.19 -17.23 0.37
CA SER A 72 9.05 -17.82 1.39
C SER A 72 8.46 -17.79 2.80
N GLN A 73 7.53 -16.87 3.11
CA GLN A 73 6.97 -16.66 4.45
C GLN A 73 5.43 -16.53 4.46
N PRO A 74 4.66 -17.41 3.78
CA PRO A 74 3.21 -17.22 3.61
C PRO A 74 2.46 -17.21 4.95
N VAL A 75 2.86 -18.04 5.92
CA VAL A 75 2.26 -18.09 7.27
C VAL A 75 2.41 -16.75 7.98
N LYS A 76 3.59 -16.14 7.93
CA LYS A 76 3.85 -14.86 8.56
C LYS A 76 2.99 -13.74 7.95
N PHE A 77 2.95 -13.68 6.61
CA PHE A 77 2.14 -12.68 5.90
C PHE A 77 0.64 -12.84 6.20
N PHE A 78 0.17 -14.07 6.34
CA PHE A 78 -1.22 -14.36 6.68
C PHE A 78 -1.50 -14.02 8.15
N VAL A 79 -0.80 -14.67 9.09
CA VAL A 79 -1.12 -14.61 10.52
C VAL A 79 -0.90 -13.21 11.11
N GLU A 80 0.27 -12.60 10.87
CA GLU A 80 0.57 -11.30 11.47
C GLU A 80 -0.36 -10.19 10.96
N ASN A 81 -0.71 -10.19 9.65
CA ASN A 81 -1.63 -9.19 9.12
C ASN A 81 -3.06 -9.35 9.66
N ILE A 82 -3.56 -10.58 9.77
CA ILE A 82 -4.86 -10.85 10.40
C ILE A 82 -4.84 -10.43 11.87
N GLN A 83 -3.84 -10.85 12.63
CA GLN A 83 -3.77 -10.60 14.06
C GLN A 83 -3.74 -9.10 14.38
N MET A 84 -2.89 -8.33 13.67
CA MET A 84 -2.84 -6.87 13.84
C MET A 84 -4.20 -6.22 13.53
N GLY A 85 -4.82 -6.60 12.42
CA GLY A 85 -6.12 -6.05 12.03
C GLY A 85 -7.23 -6.39 13.03
N ILE A 86 -7.34 -7.66 13.45
CA ILE A 86 -8.32 -8.09 14.46
C ILE A 86 -8.12 -7.33 15.78
N ASN A 87 -6.88 -7.23 16.27
CA ASN A 87 -6.59 -6.54 17.52
C ASN A 87 -7.01 -5.06 17.47
N ILE A 88 -6.68 -4.36 16.40
CA ILE A 88 -7.09 -2.95 16.23
C ILE A 88 -8.61 -2.82 16.14
N LEU A 89 -9.29 -3.62 15.31
CA LEU A 89 -10.73 -3.48 15.10
C LEU A 89 -11.53 -3.87 16.35
N LYS A 90 -11.14 -4.95 17.06
CA LYS A 90 -11.78 -5.35 18.33
C LYS A 90 -11.60 -4.29 19.40
N ALA A 91 -10.37 -3.85 19.64
CA ALA A 91 -10.08 -2.83 20.63
C ALA A 91 -10.79 -1.50 20.32
N SER A 92 -10.87 -1.14 19.03
CA SER A 92 -11.61 0.04 18.59
C SER A 92 -13.10 -0.07 18.84
N LYS A 93 -13.72 -1.25 18.57
CA LYS A 93 -15.13 -1.51 18.83
C LYS A 93 -15.43 -1.44 20.33
N SER A 94 -14.63 -2.12 21.18
CA SER A 94 -14.78 -2.10 22.65
C SER A 94 -14.70 -0.69 23.21
N ASN A 95 -13.81 0.15 22.68
CA ASN A 95 -13.61 1.53 23.12
C ASN A 95 -14.51 2.55 22.38
N LYS A 96 -15.45 2.09 21.56
CA LYS A 96 -16.39 2.93 20.78
C LYS A 96 -15.70 4.00 19.93
N VAL A 97 -14.53 3.69 19.36
CA VAL A 97 -13.88 4.56 18.38
C VAL A 97 -14.75 4.62 17.13
N LYS A 98 -15.28 5.78 16.81
CA LYS A 98 -16.34 5.93 15.79
C LYS A 98 -15.84 5.75 14.37
N LYS A 99 -14.59 6.07 14.07
CA LYS A 99 -14.07 6.18 12.69
C LYS A 99 -12.76 5.42 12.52
N ILE A 100 -12.72 4.55 11.49
CA ILE A 100 -11.49 3.88 11.07
C ILE A 100 -11.34 4.00 9.55
N ILE A 101 -10.11 4.29 9.11
CA ILE A 101 -9.64 4.10 7.73
C ILE A 101 -8.68 2.92 7.76
N ASN A 102 -9.14 1.77 7.25
CA ASN A 102 -8.34 0.57 7.12
C ASN A 102 -7.64 0.55 5.76
N LEU A 103 -6.32 0.43 5.71
CA LEU A 103 -5.59 0.25 4.46
C LEU A 103 -5.56 -1.22 4.06
N SER A 104 -6.34 -1.53 3.05
CA SER A 104 -6.40 -2.83 2.37
C SER A 104 -5.36 -2.92 1.24
N SER A 105 -5.62 -3.73 0.22
CA SER A 105 -4.71 -3.89 -0.92
C SER A 105 -5.46 -4.39 -2.14
N SER A 106 -5.07 -3.96 -3.33
CA SER A 106 -5.56 -4.52 -4.60
C SER A 106 -5.17 -6.00 -4.82
N CYS A 107 -4.37 -6.60 -3.93
CA CYS A 107 -4.12 -8.06 -3.94
C CYS A 107 -5.36 -8.89 -3.60
N MET A 108 -6.40 -8.27 -3.02
CA MET A 108 -7.66 -8.93 -2.67
C MET A 108 -8.54 -9.30 -3.87
N TYR A 109 -8.18 -8.86 -5.06
CA TYR A 109 -8.97 -9.08 -6.27
C TYR A 109 -8.61 -10.38 -6.99
N PRO A 110 -9.59 -10.96 -7.74
CA PRO A 110 -9.34 -12.15 -8.56
C PRO A 110 -8.21 -11.95 -9.56
N ARG A 111 -7.37 -13.01 -9.73
CA ARG A 111 -6.17 -12.97 -10.59
C ARG A 111 -6.45 -12.88 -12.10
N ASN A 112 -7.59 -13.38 -12.55
CA ASN A 112 -7.89 -13.58 -13.97
C ASN A 112 -8.91 -12.56 -14.51
N SER A 113 -8.89 -11.31 -14.07
CA SER A 113 -9.76 -10.28 -14.61
C SER A 113 -9.12 -9.57 -15.80
N GLU A 114 -9.83 -9.55 -16.93
CA GLU A 114 -9.45 -8.76 -18.11
C GLU A 114 -9.87 -7.29 -17.97
N LYS A 115 -10.91 -7.02 -17.20
CA LYS A 115 -11.45 -5.68 -16.94
C LYS A 115 -10.79 -5.05 -15.72
N ALA A 116 -10.91 -3.74 -15.59
CA ALA A 116 -10.52 -3.05 -14.36
C ALA A 116 -11.32 -3.58 -13.17
N LEU A 117 -10.63 -3.80 -12.04
CA LEU A 117 -11.13 -4.47 -10.84
C LEU A 117 -11.98 -3.52 -10.00
N THR A 118 -13.24 -3.86 -9.77
CA THR A 118 -14.18 -3.07 -8.96
C THR A 118 -14.27 -3.59 -7.53
N GLU A 119 -14.73 -2.76 -6.59
CA GLU A 119 -14.82 -3.11 -5.17
C GLU A 119 -15.79 -4.27 -4.89
N GLU A 120 -16.73 -4.54 -5.79
CA GLU A 120 -17.66 -5.67 -5.73
C GLU A 120 -16.99 -7.02 -6.01
N GLN A 121 -15.81 -7.01 -6.63
CA GLN A 121 -15.08 -8.23 -6.97
C GLN A 121 -14.26 -8.83 -5.83
N ILE A 122 -14.31 -8.24 -4.62
CA ILE A 122 -13.66 -8.83 -3.44
C ILE A 122 -14.29 -10.20 -3.14
N LEU A 123 -13.46 -11.25 -3.07
CA LEU A 123 -13.87 -12.65 -2.83
C LEU A 123 -14.77 -13.26 -3.92
N THR A 124 -14.69 -12.81 -5.16
CA THR A 124 -15.50 -13.38 -6.27
C THR A 124 -14.74 -14.37 -7.14
N GLY A 125 -13.48 -14.66 -6.84
CA GLY A 125 -12.66 -15.59 -7.60
C GLY A 125 -11.32 -15.88 -6.95
N GLU A 126 -10.51 -16.70 -7.61
CA GLU A 126 -9.19 -17.11 -7.13
C GLU A 126 -8.23 -15.94 -7.01
N LEU A 127 -7.47 -15.92 -5.93
CA LEU A 127 -6.45 -14.93 -5.67
C LEU A 127 -5.12 -15.31 -6.36
N GLU A 128 -4.19 -14.37 -6.42
CA GLU A 128 -2.85 -14.62 -6.96
C GLU A 128 -2.04 -15.51 -6.00
N PRO A 129 -1.65 -16.74 -6.41
CA PRO A 129 -1.01 -17.71 -5.51
C PRO A 129 0.28 -17.21 -4.86
N THR A 130 1.03 -16.34 -5.55
CA THR A 130 2.32 -15.83 -5.06
C THR A 130 2.20 -14.93 -3.84
N ASN A 131 0.99 -14.43 -3.51
CA ASN A 131 0.73 -13.60 -2.33
C ASN A 131 -0.64 -13.87 -1.70
N GLU A 132 -1.18 -15.06 -1.89
CA GLU A 132 -2.52 -15.44 -1.44
C GLU A 132 -2.73 -15.24 0.06
N GLY A 133 -1.77 -15.67 0.90
CA GLY A 133 -1.87 -15.52 2.35
C GLY A 133 -2.03 -14.05 2.79
N TYR A 134 -1.28 -13.15 2.18
CA TYR A 134 -1.43 -11.71 2.41
C TYR A 134 -2.80 -11.20 1.93
N ALA A 135 -3.21 -11.63 0.75
CA ALA A 135 -4.47 -11.21 0.13
C ALA A 135 -5.69 -11.64 0.97
N ILE A 136 -5.72 -12.91 1.43
CA ILE A 136 -6.78 -13.42 2.32
C ILE A 136 -6.83 -12.61 3.63
N ALA A 137 -5.67 -12.30 4.23
CA ALA A 137 -5.61 -11.50 5.44
C ALA A 137 -6.26 -10.12 5.22
N LYS A 138 -5.96 -9.46 4.09
CA LYS A 138 -6.55 -8.17 3.74
C LYS A 138 -8.05 -8.27 3.45
N CYS A 139 -8.51 -9.33 2.77
CA CYS A 139 -9.94 -9.61 2.58
C CYS A 139 -10.65 -9.74 3.94
N ALA A 140 -10.11 -10.57 4.85
CA ALA A 140 -10.71 -10.83 6.15
C ALA A 140 -10.90 -9.54 6.97
N ILE A 141 -9.88 -8.68 7.03
CA ILE A 141 -9.95 -7.41 7.78
C ILE A 141 -10.90 -6.41 7.10
N THR A 142 -10.93 -6.35 5.76
CA THR A 142 -11.90 -5.53 5.02
C THR A 142 -13.33 -5.96 5.33
N LYS A 143 -13.61 -7.27 5.32
CA LYS A 143 -14.93 -7.82 5.66
C LYS A 143 -15.27 -7.61 7.13
N LEU A 144 -14.31 -7.72 8.03
CA LEU A 144 -14.55 -7.44 9.45
C LEU A 144 -14.97 -5.98 9.68
N CYS A 145 -14.41 -5.01 8.95
CA CYS A 145 -14.91 -3.62 8.98
C CYS A 145 -16.38 -3.53 8.57
N GLU A 146 -16.78 -4.22 7.49
CA GLU A 146 -18.17 -4.24 7.03
C GLU A 146 -19.13 -4.88 8.06
N TYR A 147 -18.70 -5.99 8.70
CA TYR A 147 -19.52 -6.68 9.70
C TYR A 147 -19.71 -5.86 10.97
N ILE A 148 -18.64 -5.17 11.43
CA ILE A 148 -18.75 -4.27 12.58
C ILE A 148 -19.75 -3.15 12.31
N ASN A 149 -19.70 -2.54 11.13
CA ASN A 149 -20.63 -1.47 10.75
C ASN A 149 -22.10 -1.99 10.65
N LYS A 150 -22.29 -3.27 10.27
CA LYS A 150 -23.64 -3.89 10.24
C LYS A 150 -24.18 -4.19 11.62
N GLU A 151 -23.32 -4.57 12.56
CA GLU A 151 -23.70 -4.84 13.95
C GLU A 151 -23.95 -3.57 14.76
N ASP A 152 -23.18 -2.51 14.48
CA ASP A 152 -23.28 -1.23 15.19
C ASP A 152 -23.16 -0.07 14.20
N ASN A 153 -24.30 0.51 13.83
CA ASN A 153 -24.41 1.62 12.89
C ASN A 153 -23.89 2.97 13.45
N SER A 154 -23.54 3.03 14.73
CA SER A 154 -22.86 4.19 15.31
C SER A 154 -21.37 4.22 14.99
N LEU A 155 -20.81 3.11 14.48
CA LEU A 155 -19.43 2.96 14.05
C LEU A 155 -19.33 3.08 12.52
N SER A 156 -18.22 3.60 12.04
CA SER A 156 -17.96 3.76 10.61
C SER A 156 -16.51 3.38 10.29
N TYR A 157 -16.29 2.11 9.97
CA TYR A 157 -15.00 1.53 9.63
C TYR A 157 -14.94 1.29 8.13
N LYS A 158 -14.16 2.10 7.43
CA LYS A 158 -14.09 2.15 5.96
C LYS A 158 -12.74 1.65 5.47
N SER A 159 -12.72 1.01 4.31
CA SER A 159 -11.51 0.44 3.73
C SER A 159 -11.08 1.14 2.46
N VAL A 160 -9.82 1.56 2.44
CA VAL A 160 -9.10 2.09 1.27
C VAL A 160 -8.34 0.96 0.61
N ILE A 161 -8.52 0.76 -0.67
CA ILE A 161 -7.90 -0.30 -1.46
C ILE A 161 -6.92 0.34 -2.45
N PRO A 162 -5.67 0.59 -2.06
CA PRO A 162 -4.70 1.19 -2.97
C PRO A 162 -4.26 0.19 -4.05
N CYS A 163 -3.94 0.72 -5.24
CA CYS A 163 -3.11 0.00 -6.21
C CYS A 163 -1.69 -0.20 -5.65
N ASN A 164 -0.74 -0.72 -6.46
CA ASN A 164 0.64 -0.81 -5.98
C ASN A 164 1.19 0.59 -5.72
N LEU A 165 2.02 0.69 -4.68
CA LEU A 165 2.60 1.95 -4.23
C LEU A 165 4.11 1.95 -4.40
N TYR A 166 4.68 3.13 -4.61
CA TYR A 166 6.12 3.39 -4.63
C TYR A 166 6.42 4.83 -4.20
N GLY A 167 7.63 5.10 -3.74
CA GLY A 167 7.98 6.49 -3.44
C GLY A 167 9.04 6.67 -2.37
N LYS A 168 9.01 7.84 -1.74
CA LYS A 168 9.87 8.16 -0.60
C LYS A 168 9.60 7.16 0.54
N TYR A 169 10.65 6.73 1.22
CA TYR A 169 10.62 5.74 2.29
C TYR A 169 10.35 4.30 1.84
N ASP A 170 10.39 4.02 0.54
CA ASP A 170 10.27 2.66 0.04
C ASP A 170 11.50 1.81 0.39
N ASN A 171 11.33 0.49 0.32
CA ASN A 171 12.38 -0.47 0.56
C ASN A 171 13.13 -0.77 -0.75
N PHE A 172 14.44 -0.54 -0.77
CA PHE A 172 15.31 -0.79 -1.92
C PHE A 172 16.16 -2.06 -1.77
N ASP A 173 15.91 -2.88 -0.75
CA ASP A 173 16.63 -4.14 -0.57
C ASP A 173 16.29 -5.13 -1.70
N PRO A 174 17.29 -5.76 -2.37
CA PRO A 174 17.05 -6.62 -3.52
C PRO A 174 16.18 -7.84 -3.23
N SER A 175 16.24 -8.37 -2.01
CA SER A 175 15.55 -9.59 -1.59
C SER A 175 14.07 -9.37 -1.22
N SER A 176 13.69 -8.12 -0.92
CA SER A 176 12.36 -7.83 -0.35
C SER A 176 11.65 -6.63 -0.97
N SER A 177 12.32 -5.87 -1.86
CA SER A 177 11.74 -4.70 -2.51
C SER A 177 10.60 -5.03 -3.48
N HIS A 178 9.68 -4.08 -3.65
CA HIS A 178 8.76 -4.08 -4.78
C HIS A 178 9.45 -3.71 -6.10
N MET A 179 8.74 -3.88 -7.21
CA MET A 179 9.30 -3.75 -8.57
C MET A 179 9.97 -2.40 -8.79
N ILE A 180 9.29 -1.26 -8.59
CA ILE A 180 9.87 0.07 -8.92
C ILE A 180 11.14 0.37 -8.11
N PRO A 181 11.17 0.26 -6.76
CA PRO A 181 12.40 0.51 -6.02
C PRO A 181 13.51 -0.49 -6.35
N GLY A 182 13.18 -1.77 -6.59
CA GLY A 182 14.16 -2.77 -7.01
C GLY A 182 14.79 -2.43 -8.36
N VAL A 183 13.98 -2.01 -9.33
CA VAL A 183 14.46 -1.59 -10.66
C VAL A 183 15.29 -0.32 -10.59
N ILE A 184 14.90 0.66 -9.77
CA ILE A 184 15.68 1.89 -9.53
C ILE A 184 17.08 1.53 -9.02
N ARG A 185 17.17 0.68 -8.00
CA ARG A 185 18.46 0.23 -7.45
C ARG A 185 19.27 -0.52 -8.51
N LYS A 186 18.68 -1.52 -9.17
CA LYS A 186 19.33 -2.34 -10.20
C LYS A 186 19.91 -1.47 -11.32
N MET A 187 19.15 -0.51 -11.85
CA MET A 187 19.62 0.38 -12.91
C MET A 187 20.67 1.37 -12.44
N HIS A 188 20.55 1.89 -11.21
CA HIS A 188 21.58 2.74 -10.64
C HIS A 188 22.91 1.98 -10.53
N GLU A 189 22.90 0.77 -9.98
CA GLU A 189 24.08 -0.08 -9.85
C GLU A 189 24.67 -0.46 -11.22
N ALA A 190 23.82 -0.79 -12.19
CA ALA A 190 24.26 -1.04 -13.56
C ALA A 190 24.93 0.17 -14.20
N LYS A 191 24.40 1.37 -13.98
CA LYS A 191 24.95 2.62 -14.49
C LYS A 191 26.33 2.91 -13.89
N ILE A 192 26.49 2.85 -12.56
CA ILE A 192 27.77 3.16 -11.91
C ILE A 192 28.87 2.13 -12.21
N ASN A 193 28.46 0.87 -12.45
CA ASN A 193 29.38 -0.21 -12.81
C ASN A 193 29.58 -0.37 -14.33
N ASN A 194 29.04 0.56 -15.14
CA ASN A 194 29.12 0.54 -16.61
C ASN A 194 28.64 -0.78 -17.25
N LEU A 195 27.64 -1.44 -16.63
CA LEU A 195 27.03 -2.65 -17.19
C LEU A 195 26.29 -2.35 -18.48
N LYS A 196 26.41 -3.28 -19.44
CA LYS A 196 25.79 -3.12 -20.79
C LYS A 196 24.31 -3.48 -20.81
N SER A 197 23.81 -4.22 -19.83
CA SER A 197 22.43 -4.67 -19.78
C SER A 197 21.92 -4.88 -18.37
N VAL A 198 20.56 -4.92 -18.25
CA VAL A 198 19.81 -5.22 -17.02
C VAL A 198 18.67 -6.19 -17.38
N ASP A 199 18.45 -7.20 -16.52
CA ASP A 199 17.43 -8.22 -16.77
C ASP A 199 16.04 -7.77 -16.32
N ILE A 200 15.04 -8.06 -17.14
CA ILE A 200 13.61 -7.97 -16.87
C ILE A 200 13.08 -9.37 -16.60
N TRP A 201 12.34 -9.56 -15.50
CA TRP A 201 11.69 -10.84 -15.22
C TRP A 201 10.51 -11.05 -16.18
N GLY A 202 10.49 -12.21 -16.82
CA GLY A 202 9.53 -12.54 -17.89
C GLY A 202 9.79 -11.74 -19.17
N ASP A 203 8.77 -11.63 -20.00
CA ASP A 203 8.82 -10.90 -21.29
C ASP A 203 8.58 -9.38 -21.15
N GLY A 204 8.29 -8.92 -19.93
CA GLY A 204 8.00 -7.51 -19.63
C GLY A 204 6.64 -7.02 -20.12
N SER A 205 5.77 -7.90 -20.64
CA SER A 205 4.44 -7.54 -21.17
C SER A 205 3.38 -7.35 -20.06
N ALA A 206 3.57 -7.98 -18.89
CA ALA A 206 2.65 -7.87 -17.76
C ALA A 206 2.40 -6.40 -17.38
N ARG A 207 1.12 -6.06 -17.12
CA ARG A 207 0.71 -4.69 -16.87
C ARG A 207 0.37 -4.47 -15.40
N ARG A 208 0.83 -3.36 -14.84
CA ARG A 208 0.62 -2.98 -13.44
C ARG A 208 0.24 -1.52 -13.33
N GLU A 209 -0.54 -1.22 -12.32
CA GLU A 209 -0.82 0.13 -11.87
C GLU A 209 0.01 0.43 -10.63
N PHE A 210 0.73 1.55 -10.64
CA PHE A 210 1.51 2.07 -9.51
C PHE A 210 1.19 3.54 -9.26
N MET A 211 0.94 3.90 -8.02
CA MET A 211 0.71 5.26 -7.58
C MET A 211 1.81 5.73 -6.64
N TYR A 212 2.20 7.00 -6.75
CA TYR A 212 3.17 7.61 -5.84
C TYR A 212 2.59 7.74 -4.44
N THR A 213 3.31 7.27 -3.42
CA THR A 213 2.77 7.10 -2.05
C THR A 213 2.34 8.42 -1.40
N ALA A 214 2.97 9.55 -1.75
CA ALA A 214 2.51 10.84 -1.23
C ALA A 214 1.12 11.23 -1.73
N ASP A 215 0.69 10.74 -2.90
CA ASP A 215 -0.69 10.94 -3.38
C ASP A 215 -1.67 10.13 -2.53
N LEU A 216 -1.30 8.92 -2.07
CA LEU A 216 -2.12 8.20 -1.09
C LEU A 216 -2.23 8.96 0.23
N ALA A 217 -1.16 9.57 0.71
CA ALA A 217 -1.20 10.40 1.91
C ALA A 217 -2.15 11.61 1.74
N ASP A 218 -2.12 12.27 0.57
CA ASP A 218 -3.06 13.34 0.21
C ASP A 218 -4.51 12.82 0.19
N PHE A 219 -4.75 11.65 -0.41
CA PHE A 219 -6.07 11.01 -0.38
C PHE A 219 -6.55 10.72 1.04
N ILE A 220 -5.70 10.25 1.95
CA ILE A 220 -6.07 9.99 3.35
C ILE A 220 -6.56 11.27 4.03
N PHE A 221 -5.85 12.39 3.89
CA PHE A 221 -6.32 13.66 4.45
C PHE A 221 -7.57 14.21 3.77
N TYR A 222 -7.72 13.99 2.46
CA TYR A 222 -8.97 14.28 1.76
C TYR A 222 -10.12 13.45 2.33
N SER A 223 -9.90 12.16 2.58
CA SER A 223 -10.88 11.24 3.16
C SER A 223 -11.28 11.61 4.59
N ILE A 224 -10.33 12.05 5.43
CA ILE A 224 -10.63 12.50 6.78
C ILE A 224 -11.59 13.70 6.74
N LYS A 225 -11.36 14.67 5.87
CA LYS A 225 -12.22 15.86 5.69
C LYS A 225 -13.62 15.51 5.15
N ASN A 226 -13.71 14.47 4.32
CA ASN A 226 -14.94 14.07 3.64
C ASN A 226 -15.44 12.70 4.14
N PHE A 227 -15.11 12.32 5.36
CA PHE A 227 -15.27 10.95 5.86
C PHE A 227 -16.69 10.43 5.73
N GLU A 228 -17.71 11.23 6.02
CA GLU A 228 -19.12 10.81 5.94
C GLU A 228 -19.53 10.43 4.51
N LYS A 229 -19.00 11.12 3.51
CA LYS A 229 -19.28 10.86 2.08
C LYS A 229 -18.45 9.73 1.50
N MET A 230 -17.39 9.30 2.21
CA MET A 230 -16.50 8.23 1.74
C MET A 230 -17.28 6.90 1.65
N PRO A 231 -17.20 6.15 0.54
CA PRO A 231 -17.77 4.81 0.43
C PRO A 231 -17.20 3.83 1.47
N GLN A 232 -17.92 2.73 1.76
CA GLN A 232 -17.47 1.66 2.66
C GLN A 232 -16.12 1.08 2.22
N ASN A 233 -16.02 0.75 0.93
CA ASN A 233 -14.78 0.33 0.27
C ASN A 233 -14.54 1.24 -0.92
N ILE A 234 -13.30 1.69 -1.10
CA ILE A 234 -12.92 2.56 -2.19
C ILE A 234 -11.55 2.20 -2.76
N ASN A 235 -11.50 1.94 -4.05
CA ASN A 235 -10.27 1.81 -4.82
C ASN A 235 -9.55 3.16 -4.91
N VAL A 236 -8.24 3.16 -4.68
CA VAL A 236 -7.41 4.36 -4.76
C VAL A 236 -6.20 4.10 -5.65
N GLY A 237 -6.22 4.69 -6.83
CA GLY A 237 -5.18 4.52 -7.84
C GLY A 237 -5.20 5.64 -8.87
N ILE A 238 -4.49 5.41 -9.97
CA ILE A 238 -4.38 6.37 -11.06
C ILE A 238 -5.31 6.07 -12.24
N GLY A 239 -5.92 4.85 -12.27
CA GLY A 239 -6.77 4.40 -13.36
C GLY A 239 -6.03 4.11 -14.68
N LEU A 240 -4.71 3.99 -14.62
CA LEU A 240 -3.84 3.69 -15.76
C LEU A 240 -2.83 2.62 -15.36
N ASP A 241 -2.60 1.68 -16.25
CA ASP A 241 -1.54 0.68 -16.12
C ASP A 241 -0.48 0.83 -17.21
N TYR A 242 0.73 0.44 -16.85
CA TYR A 242 1.85 0.36 -17.79
C TYR A 242 2.41 -1.07 -17.78
N SER A 243 2.99 -1.51 -18.90
CA SER A 243 3.76 -2.74 -18.96
C SER A 243 5.06 -2.60 -18.14
N ILE A 244 5.59 -3.72 -17.68
CA ILE A 244 6.90 -3.75 -17.01
C ILE A 244 7.97 -3.12 -17.90
N ASN A 245 7.92 -3.38 -19.22
CA ASN A 245 8.83 -2.74 -20.19
C ASN A 245 8.73 -1.20 -20.19
N GLU A 246 7.52 -0.64 -20.08
CA GLU A 246 7.32 0.83 -20.01
C GLU A 246 7.88 1.40 -18.70
N TYR A 247 7.71 0.69 -17.57
CA TYR A 247 8.34 1.07 -16.29
C TYR A 247 9.86 1.09 -16.40
N TYR A 248 10.46 0.03 -16.95
CA TYR A 248 11.91 -0.05 -17.13
C TYR A 248 12.45 1.09 -18.02
N LYS A 249 11.78 1.38 -19.14
CA LYS A 249 12.14 2.52 -20.01
C LYS A 249 12.06 3.86 -19.27
N THR A 250 10.99 4.11 -18.54
CA THR A 250 10.81 5.36 -17.79
C THR A 250 11.88 5.51 -16.70
N ILE A 251 12.18 4.45 -15.95
CA ILE A 251 13.20 4.45 -14.91
C ILE A 251 14.59 4.65 -15.52
N ALA A 252 14.90 3.97 -16.64
CA ALA A 252 16.18 4.14 -17.34
C ALA A 252 16.39 5.59 -17.80
N ASN A 253 15.37 6.20 -18.36
CA ASN A 253 15.44 7.60 -18.80
C ASN A 253 15.71 8.54 -17.61
N VAL A 254 15.02 8.36 -16.49
CA VAL A 254 15.21 9.19 -15.29
C VAL A 254 16.59 9.02 -14.68
N ILE A 255 17.11 7.78 -14.63
CA ILE A 255 18.44 7.47 -14.07
C ILE A 255 19.56 7.85 -15.04
N GLY A 256 19.26 7.88 -16.36
CA GLY A 256 20.23 8.04 -17.42
C GLY A 256 21.02 6.76 -17.69
N PHE A 257 20.39 5.57 -17.54
CA PHE A 257 20.94 4.30 -17.95
C PHE A 257 20.72 4.08 -19.45
N LYS A 258 21.81 3.76 -20.17
CA LYS A 258 21.81 3.62 -21.64
C LYS A 258 22.02 2.17 -22.12
N GLY A 259 22.05 1.21 -21.20
CA GLY A 259 22.20 -0.20 -21.52
C GLY A 259 20.95 -0.84 -22.10
N LYS A 260 21.07 -2.12 -22.49
CA LYS A 260 19.96 -2.93 -23.03
C LYS A 260 19.17 -3.62 -21.91
N PHE A 261 17.99 -4.12 -22.25
CA PHE A 261 17.17 -4.97 -21.38
C PHE A 261 17.17 -6.39 -21.94
N ASN A 262 17.44 -7.38 -21.09
CA ASN A 262 17.35 -8.80 -21.40
C ASN A 262 16.14 -9.38 -20.69
N ASN A 263 15.38 -10.22 -21.35
CA ASN A 263 14.21 -10.87 -20.76
C ASN A 263 14.60 -12.23 -20.14
N ASP A 264 14.41 -12.38 -18.82
CA ASP A 264 14.58 -13.66 -18.12
C ASP A 264 13.23 -14.36 -17.97
N LEU A 265 12.94 -15.23 -18.92
CA LEU A 265 11.68 -15.98 -18.98
C LEU A 265 11.55 -17.07 -17.91
N SER A 266 12.62 -17.38 -17.16
CA SER A 266 12.58 -18.34 -16.06
C SER A 266 11.95 -17.80 -14.78
N LYS A 267 11.78 -16.48 -14.69
CA LYS A 267 11.27 -15.80 -13.50
C LYS A 267 9.76 -15.65 -13.51
N PRO A 268 9.11 -15.74 -12.33
CA PRO A 268 7.67 -15.57 -12.21
C PRO A 268 7.24 -14.13 -12.52
N VAL A 269 6.14 -13.98 -13.24
CA VAL A 269 5.60 -12.65 -13.64
C VAL A 269 4.33 -12.25 -12.88
N GLY A 270 3.67 -13.19 -12.18
CA GLY A 270 2.39 -12.97 -11.50
C GLY A 270 1.25 -12.69 -12.49
N MET A 271 0.25 -11.91 -12.07
CA MET A 271 -0.93 -11.59 -12.90
C MET A 271 -0.54 -10.93 -14.23
N LYS A 272 -1.22 -11.32 -15.33
CA LYS A 272 -1.04 -10.67 -16.65
C LYS A 272 -1.35 -9.18 -16.60
N ARG A 273 -2.44 -8.80 -15.94
CA ARG A 273 -2.85 -7.40 -15.76
C ARG A 273 -3.40 -7.17 -14.36
N LYS A 274 -3.09 -6.02 -13.75
CA LYS A 274 -3.66 -5.57 -12.49
C LYS A 274 -3.92 -4.08 -12.56
N LEU A 275 -5.18 -3.72 -12.86
CA LEU A 275 -5.69 -2.37 -12.94
C LEU A 275 -6.96 -2.28 -12.10
N ILE A 276 -7.10 -1.29 -11.23
CA ILE A 276 -8.32 -1.06 -10.45
C ILE A 276 -9.25 -0.06 -11.14
N ASP A 277 -10.56 -0.25 -10.99
CA ASP A 277 -11.56 0.72 -11.44
C ASP A 277 -11.63 1.89 -10.45
N ILE A 278 -11.50 3.11 -10.96
CA ILE A 278 -11.49 4.33 -10.14
C ILE A 278 -12.78 5.17 -10.27
N LYS A 279 -13.87 4.62 -10.84
CA LYS A 279 -15.12 5.36 -10.98
C LYS A 279 -15.67 5.86 -9.65
N ARG A 280 -15.60 5.02 -8.61
CA ARG A 280 -16.02 5.37 -7.26
C ARG A 280 -15.16 6.46 -6.66
N LEU A 281 -13.83 6.40 -6.90
CA LEU A 281 -12.87 7.44 -6.50
C LEU A 281 -13.18 8.78 -7.17
N ASN A 282 -13.42 8.78 -8.48
CA ASN A 282 -13.77 9.98 -9.23
C ASN A 282 -15.09 10.60 -8.73
N LYS A 283 -16.11 9.77 -8.44
CA LYS A 283 -17.37 10.21 -7.84
C LYS A 283 -17.17 10.79 -6.43
N PHE A 284 -16.22 10.25 -5.67
CA PHE A 284 -15.85 10.78 -4.36
C PHE A 284 -15.14 12.14 -4.46
N GLY A 285 -14.60 12.51 -5.62
CA GLY A 285 -14.05 13.81 -5.95
C GLY A 285 -12.56 13.98 -5.69
N TRP A 286 -11.77 12.88 -5.71
CA TRP A 286 -10.31 12.95 -5.59
C TRP A 286 -9.62 12.31 -6.80
N SER A 287 -8.47 12.84 -7.17
CA SER A 287 -7.58 12.30 -8.19
C SER A 287 -6.11 12.44 -7.80
N HIS A 288 -5.26 11.53 -8.30
CA HIS A 288 -3.81 11.59 -8.11
C HIS A 288 -3.21 12.87 -8.74
N LYS A 289 -2.04 13.29 -8.24
CA LYS A 289 -1.37 14.53 -8.64
C LYS A 289 0.00 14.30 -9.29
N THR A 290 0.57 13.09 -9.10
CA THR A 290 1.96 12.81 -9.48
C THR A 290 1.99 11.83 -10.66
N SER A 291 2.57 12.27 -11.79
CA SER A 291 2.81 11.40 -12.95
C SER A 291 3.92 10.36 -12.63
N LEU A 292 3.97 9.27 -13.42
CA LEU A 292 4.97 8.22 -13.26
C LEU A 292 6.41 8.79 -13.29
N GLU A 293 6.72 9.62 -14.27
CA GLU A 293 8.06 10.20 -14.42
C GLU A 293 8.47 11.06 -13.21
N ILE A 294 7.56 11.94 -12.75
CA ILE A 294 7.81 12.79 -11.57
C ILE A 294 7.98 11.94 -10.31
N GLY A 295 7.14 10.92 -10.12
CA GLY A 295 7.23 10.01 -8.99
C GLY A 295 8.54 9.23 -8.98
N VAL A 296 8.99 8.71 -10.13
CA VAL A 296 10.27 8.02 -10.27
C VAL A 296 11.43 8.97 -9.99
N LYS A 297 11.42 10.21 -10.49
CA LYS A 297 12.44 11.23 -10.17
C LYS A 297 12.56 11.48 -8.68
N LYS A 298 11.43 11.68 -7.99
CA LYS A 298 11.38 11.90 -6.54
C LYS A 298 11.89 10.67 -5.76
N THR A 299 11.50 9.46 -6.19
CA THR A 299 11.91 8.21 -5.56
C THR A 299 13.41 7.97 -5.75
N TYR A 300 13.94 8.23 -6.95
CA TYR A 300 15.37 8.10 -7.22
C TYR A 300 16.20 9.12 -6.43
N LYS A 301 15.73 10.37 -6.33
CA LYS A 301 16.38 11.37 -5.46
C LYS A 301 16.48 10.87 -4.02
N TYR A 302 15.39 10.36 -3.46
CA TYR A 302 15.41 9.79 -2.10
C TYR A 302 16.38 8.58 -1.99
N PHE A 303 16.41 7.70 -2.99
CA PHE A 303 17.36 6.59 -3.03
C PHE A 303 18.82 7.07 -2.94
N LEU A 304 19.17 8.13 -3.67
CA LEU A 304 20.53 8.72 -3.61
C LEU A 304 20.84 9.32 -2.23
N GLU A 305 19.89 9.99 -1.60
CA GLU A 305 20.03 10.56 -0.25
C GLU A 305 20.30 9.49 0.83
N ILE A 306 19.70 8.30 0.73
CA ILE A 306 19.92 7.22 1.71
C ILE A 306 21.22 6.44 1.44
N LYS A 307 21.75 6.44 0.20
CA LYS A 307 23.03 5.81 -0.12
C LYS A 307 24.26 6.64 0.32
N GLN A 308 24.06 7.94 0.54
CA GLN A 308 25.13 8.85 1.00
C GLN A 308 25.29 8.86 2.54
N LYS A 309 24.37 8.24 3.25
CA LYS A 309 24.37 8.06 4.72
C LYS A 309 24.93 6.71 5.11
#